data_8b7283c51ad8d57e3aab4309e016b4ad
#
_entry.id   8b7283c51ad8d57e3aab4309e016b4ad
#
_cell.length_a   1.000
_cell.length_b   1.000
_cell.length_c   1.000
_cell.angle_alpha   90.00
_cell.angle_beta   90.00
_cell.angle_gamma   90.00
#
_symmetry.space_group_name_H-M   'P 1'
#
loop_
_entity.id
_entity.type
_entity.pdbx_description
1 polymer ?
#
loop_
_entity_poly.entity_id
_entity_poly.type
_entity_poly.pdbx_seq_one_letter_code
_entity_poly.pdbx_strand_id
1 'polypeptide(L)'
;MNIIFDLDGTLIDSAPDIQSVASTVLEKLGKHGLTLDETRSFIGEGSAVFVRRMMNARGIEEAQHTHTAVHEDFVAEYEFSVDKAVFYPDVIATLTALKADNHKLGLCTNKPELPARAVIRHMGMESFFDVVMAAGMISSRKPDPAMLLKTIEDLGGGPTLYVGDSEVDAETASRAGVRLALFSEGYRKTPVSEIQHDWVFSEFSSLPAIVAKAMLIGPR
;
A
#
# COMPACT_ATOMS: atom_id res chain seq x y z
N MET A 1 -11.74 -17.70 -3.46
CA MET A 1 -10.60 -17.44 -2.54
C MET A 1 -10.58 -15.97 -2.14
N ASN A 2 -9.78 -15.60 -1.13
CA ASN A 2 -9.53 -14.21 -0.79
C ASN A 2 -8.37 -13.67 -1.62
N ILE A 3 -8.49 -12.44 -2.12
CA ILE A 3 -7.41 -11.72 -2.79
C ILE A 3 -7.26 -10.39 -2.07
N ILE A 4 -6.12 -10.19 -1.42
CA ILE A 4 -5.87 -9.01 -0.60
C ILE A 4 -4.80 -8.19 -1.31
N PHE A 5 -5.02 -6.88 -1.41
CA PHE A 5 -4.14 -5.95 -2.12
C PHE A 5 -3.50 -4.96 -1.14
N ASP A 6 -2.27 -4.56 -1.40
CA ASP A 6 -1.80 -3.26 -0.95
C ASP A 6 -2.41 -2.15 -1.83
N LEU A 7 -2.24 -0.91 -1.43
CA LEU A 7 -2.83 0.25 -2.10
C LEU A 7 -1.79 1.07 -2.87
N ASP A 8 -0.91 1.76 -2.12
CA ASP A 8 0.07 2.70 -2.67
C ASP A 8 1.23 1.95 -3.36
N GLY A 9 1.41 2.15 -4.68
CA GLY A 9 2.37 1.41 -5.49
C GLY A 9 1.85 0.08 -6.04
N THR A 10 0.70 -0.39 -5.59
CA THR A 10 0.07 -1.62 -6.08
C THR A 10 -1.15 -1.31 -6.95
N LEU A 11 -2.22 -0.77 -6.38
CA LEU A 11 -3.43 -0.43 -7.14
C LEU A 11 -3.36 0.96 -7.76
N ILE A 12 -2.67 1.89 -7.10
CA ILE A 12 -2.57 3.29 -7.49
C ILE A 12 -1.14 3.81 -7.41
N ASP A 13 -0.76 4.67 -8.34
CA ASP A 13 0.39 5.58 -8.16
C ASP A 13 -0.09 6.82 -7.40
N SER A 14 0.14 6.83 -6.09
CA SER A 14 -0.20 7.92 -5.17
C SER A 14 0.99 8.82 -4.84
N ALA A 15 2.17 8.53 -5.37
CA ALA A 15 3.37 9.30 -5.09
C ALA A 15 3.22 10.81 -5.40
N PRO A 16 2.48 11.25 -6.45
CA PRO A 16 2.26 12.66 -6.70
C PRO A 16 1.45 13.39 -5.60
N ASP A 17 0.45 12.73 -4.99
CA ASP A 17 -0.27 13.28 -3.84
C ASP A 17 0.63 13.38 -2.62
N ILE A 18 1.35 12.29 -2.30
CA ILE A 18 2.28 12.23 -1.17
C ILE A 18 3.37 13.30 -1.31
N GLN A 19 3.90 13.50 -2.52
CA GLN A 19 4.88 14.55 -2.80
C GLN A 19 4.31 15.94 -2.53
N SER A 20 3.07 16.19 -2.94
CA SER A 20 2.39 17.47 -2.75
C SER A 20 2.24 17.79 -1.26
N VAL A 21 1.76 16.81 -0.48
CA VAL A 21 1.64 16.93 0.98
C VAL A 21 3.00 17.18 1.63
N ALA A 22 4.01 16.36 1.30
CA ALA A 22 5.36 16.51 1.83
C ALA A 22 5.95 17.90 1.54
N SER A 23 5.73 18.39 0.31
CA SER A 23 6.23 19.73 -0.08
C SER A 23 5.52 20.82 0.71
N THR A 24 4.20 20.75 0.87
CA THR A 24 3.44 21.72 1.68
C THR A 24 3.92 21.76 3.12
N VAL A 25 4.15 20.61 3.73
CA VAL A 25 4.66 20.53 5.13
C VAL A 25 6.08 21.07 5.24
N LEU A 26 6.96 20.72 4.28
CA LEU A 26 8.33 21.22 4.27
C LEU A 26 8.41 22.74 4.04
N GLU A 27 7.58 23.30 3.19
CA GLU A 27 7.48 24.74 2.94
C GLU A 27 7.07 25.51 4.19
N LYS A 28 6.11 24.98 4.98
CA LYS A 28 5.75 25.54 6.29
C LYS A 28 6.96 25.61 7.25
N LEU A 29 7.93 24.72 7.09
CA LEU A 29 9.16 24.65 7.86
C LEU A 29 10.33 25.44 7.22
N GLY A 30 10.08 26.18 6.14
CA GLY A 30 11.09 26.94 5.40
C GLY A 30 12.09 26.06 4.65
N LYS A 31 11.69 24.85 4.26
CA LYS A 31 12.50 23.88 3.51
C LYS A 31 11.98 23.67 2.10
N HIS A 32 12.86 23.22 1.20
CA HIS A 32 12.46 22.83 -0.15
C HIS A 32 11.65 21.52 -0.13
N GLY A 33 10.66 21.40 -1.03
CA GLY A 33 9.88 20.19 -1.22
C GLY A 33 10.69 18.97 -1.66
N LEU A 34 10.10 17.80 -1.65
CA LEU A 34 10.69 16.55 -2.16
C LEU A 34 10.58 16.49 -3.69
N THR A 35 11.53 15.81 -4.34
CA THR A 35 11.34 15.31 -5.70
C THR A 35 10.42 14.10 -5.70
N LEU A 36 9.89 13.72 -6.87
CA LEU A 36 9.04 12.54 -7.00
C LEU A 36 9.83 11.24 -6.69
N ASP A 37 11.09 11.19 -7.12
CA ASP A 37 11.98 10.04 -6.87
C ASP A 37 12.31 9.90 -5.37
N GLU A 38 12.61 11.00 -4.67
CA GLU A 38 12.76 10.98 -3.21
C GLU A 38 11.46 10.46 -2.55
N THR A 39 10.31 10.97 -2.99
CA THR A 39 9.02 10.57 -2.44
C THR A 39 8.80 9.07 -2.60
N ARG A 40 8.95 8.53 -3.81
CA ARG A 40 8.82 7.09 -4.07
C ARG A 40 9.78 6.26 -3.22
N SER A 41 11.02 6.72 -3.04
CA SER A 41 12.02 6.01 -2.23
C SER A 41 11.68 5.97 -0.73
N PHE A 42 10.82 6.87 -0.24
CA PHE A 42 10.43 6.94 1.18
C PHE A 42 9.14 6.18 1.50
N ILE A 43 8.30 5.88 0.50
CA ILE A 43 7.02 5.16 0.67
C ILE A 43 7.26 3.69 1.06
N GLY A 44 6.25 3.08 1.70
CA GLY A 44 6.13 1.63 1.98
C GLY A 44 6.02 1.28 3.47
N GLU A 45 6.76 1.96 4.35
CA GLU A 45 6.83 1.63 5.79
C GLU A 45 5.89 2.49 6.67
N GLY A 46 4.94 3.19 6.05
CA GLY A 46 3.94 4.04 6.72
C GLY A 46 4.39 5.48 6.92
N SER A 47 3.43 6.34 7.25
CA SER A 47 3.60 7.80 7.29
C SER A 47 4.64 8.28 8.30
N ALA A 48 4.77 7.65 9.46
CA ALA A 48 5.75 8.04 10.47
C ALA A 48 7.20 7.83 9.98
N VAL A 49 7.47 6.72 9.27
CA VAL A 49 8.79 6.45 8.68
C VAL A 49 9.03 7.38 7.49
N PHE A 50 8.01 7.62 6.67
CA PHE A 50 8.07 8.57 5.57
C PHE A 50 8.47 9.97 6.06
N VAL A 51 7.79 10.50 7.08
CA VAL A 51 8.07 11.82 7.66
C VAL A 51 9.50 11.89 8.24
N ARG A 52 9.95 10.83 8.91
CA ARG A 52 11.34 10.76 9.41
C ARG A 52 12.35 10.87 8.26
N ARG A 53 12.16 10.14 7.17
CA ARG A 53 13.02 10.20 5.98
C ARG A 53 12.98 11.58 5.33
N MET A 54 11.80 12.18 5.23
CA MET A 54 11.60 13.53 4.73
C MET A 54 12.36 14.57 5.56
N MET A 55 12.25 14.52 6.89
CA MET A 55 12.96 15.40 7.81
C MET A 55 14.47 15.26 7.67
N ASN A 56 14.98 14.03 7.66
CA ASN A 56 16.41 13.73 7.50
C ASN A 56 16.95 14.25 6.17
N ALA A 57 16.21 14.07 5.07
CA ALA A 57 16.59 14.56 3.75
C ALA A 57 16.67 16.10 3.66
N ARG A 58 16.06 16.81 4.58
CA ARG A 58 16.06 18.29 4.65
C ARG A 58 16.83 18.85 5.85
N GLY A 59 17.59 18.00 6.57
CA GLY A 59 18.40 18.41 7.71
C GLY A 59 17.56 18.99 8.85
N ILE A 60 16.35 18.47 9.05
CA ILE A 60 15.50 18.82 10.20
C ILE A 60 15.83 17.86 11.34
N GLU A 61 16.19 18.42 12.50
CA GLU A 61 16.58 17.64 13.67
C GLU A 61 15.43 16.75 14.16
N GLU A 62 15.74 15.46 14.35
CA GLU A 62 14.77 14.45 14.78
C GLU A 62 14.63 14.43 16.31
N ALA A 63 14.22 15.56 16.92
CA ALA A 63 13.71 15.48 18.28
C ALA A 63 12.30 14.85 18.25
N GLN A 64 11.99 13.98 19.22
CA GLN A 64 10.72 13.22 19.21
C GLN A 64 9.47 14.13 19.11
N HIS A 65 9.47 15.27 19.83
CA HIS A 65 8.38 16.24 19.76
C HIS A 65 8.25 16.89 18.37
N THR A 66 9.38 17.16 17.70
CA THR A 66 9.39 17.72 16.35
C THR A 66 8.84 16.73 15.34
N HIS A 67 9.28 15.46 15.40
CA HIS A 67 8.76 14.41 14.53
C HIS A 67 7.25 14.22 14.71
N THR A 68 6.76 14.20 15.96
CA THR A 68 5.32 14.03 16.22
C THR A 68 4.52 15.18 15.61
N ALA A 69 4.92 16.43 15.82
CA ALA A 69 4.20 17.58 15.26
C ALA A 69 4.21 17.58 13.71
N VAL A 70 5.36 17.30 13.09
CA VAL A 70 5.47 17.23 11.62
C VAL A 70 4.66 16.06 11.05
N HIS A 71 4.59 14.93 11.77
CA HIS A 71 3.78 13.78 11.36
C HIS A 71 2.29 14.06 11.46
N GLU A 72 1.84 14.75 12.53
CA GLU A 72 0.44 15.17 12.68
C GLU A 72 0.03 16.11 11.55
N ASP A 73 0.85 17.14 11.25
CA ASP A 73 0.62 18.04 10.12
C ASP A 73 0.57 17.28 8.78
N PHE A 74 1.48 16.34 8.58
CA PHE A 74 1.51 15.53 7.36
C PHE A 74 0.24 14.70 7.20
N VAL A 75 -0.22 14.01 8.25
CA VAL A 75 -1.42 13.16 8.18
C VAL A 75 -2.67 14.01 7.96
N ALA A 76 -2.77 15.18 8.59
CA ALA A 76 -3.89 16.10 8.39
C ALA A 76 -3.98 16.62 6.94
N GLU A 77 -2.85 17.03 6.34
CA GLU A 77 -2.82 17.45 4.93
C GLU A 77 -3.09 16.27 3.98
N TYR A 78 -2.64 15.05 4.34
CA TYR A 78 -2.76 13.87 3.50
C TYR A 78 -4.20 13.39 3.33
N GLU A 79 -5.08 13.62 4.32
CA GLU A 79 -6.50 13.28 4.22
C GLU A 79 -7.20 13.99 3.07
N PHE A 80 -6.75 15.20 2.71
CA PHE A 80 -7.36 16.03 1.67
C PHE A 80 -6.65 15.96 0.33
N SER A 81 -5.52 15.28 0.22
CA SER A 81 -4.73 15.19 -1.00
C SER A 81 -4.98 13.87 -1.71
N VAL A 82 -5.95 13.86 -2.62
CA VAL A 82 -6.43 12.66 -3.33
C VAL A 82 -6.54 12.84 -4.85
N ASP A 83 -6.26 14.05 -5.37
CA ASP A 83 -6.62 14.43 -6.74
C ASP A 83 -5.59 14.00 -7.81
N LYS A 84 -4.36 13.65 -7.39
CA LYS A 84 -3.25 13.32 -8.29
C LYS A 84 -2.98 11.82 -8.39
N ALA A 85 -3.58 11.02 -7.50
CA ALA A 85 -3.46 9.58 -7.57
C ALA A 85 -4.13 9.04 -8.83
N VAL A 86 -3.49 8.09 -9.49
CA VAL A 86 -4.02 7.43 -10.68
C VAL A 86 -3.96 5.91 -10.52
N PHE A 87 -4.88 5.20 -11.15
CA PHE A 87 -4.80 3.74 -11.23
C PHE A 87 -3.63 3.31 -12.09
N TYR A 88 -2.98 2.22 -11.69
CA TYR A 88 -2.19 1.48 -12.67
C TYR A 88 -3.09 0.91 -13.77
N PRO A 89 -2.55 0.70 -14.98
CA PRO A 89 -3.35 0.16 -16.09
C PRO A 89 -4.08 -1.12 -15.72
N ASP A 90 -5.32 -1.26 -16.20
CA ASP A 90 -6.19 -2.43 -16.05
C ASP A 90 -6.62 -2.80 -14.62
N VAL A 91 -6.29 -2.02 -13.59
CA VAL A 91 -6.69 -2.30 -12.19
C VAL A 91 -8.20 -2.46 -12.08
N ILE A 92 -9.00 -1.50 -12.55
CA ILE A 92 -10.47 -1.54 -12.42
C ILE A 92 -11.06 -2.74 -13.18
N ALA A 93 -10.59 -3.01 -14.38
CA ALA A 93 -11.04 -4.16 -15.17
C ALA A 93 -10.73 -5.49 -14.44
N THR A 94 -9.54 -5.58 -13.86
CA THR A 94 -9.11 -6.76 -13.09
C THR A 94 -9.93 -6.93 -11.82
N LEU A 95 -10.13 -5.89 -11.00
CA LEU A 95 -10.98 -5.96 -9.80
C LEU A 95 -12.42 -6.39 -10.15
N THR A 96 -12.95 -5.83 -11.24
CA THR A 96 -14.28 -6.21 -11.75
C THR A 96 -14.36 -7.69 -12.13
N ALA A 97 -13.37 -8.20 -12.86
CA ALA A 97 -13.32 -9.62 -13.24
C ALA A 97 -13.22 -10.53 -12.01
N LEU A 98 -12.36 -10.20 -11.05
CA LEU A 98 -12.19 -10.99 -9.82
C LEU A 98 -13.48 -11.02 -8.97
N LYS A 99 -14.22 -9.91 -8.89
CA LYS A 99 -15.53 -9.87 -8.22
C LYS A 99 -16.57 -10.70 -8.97
N ALA A 100 -16.59 -10.67 -10.31
CA ALA A 100 -17.50 -11.48 -11.14
C ALA A 100 -17.24 -12.98 -10.96
N ASP A 101 -15.99 -13.38 -10.71
CA ASP A 101 -15.58 -14.75 -10.39
C ASP A 101 -15.83 -15.14 -8.92
N ASN A 102 -16.60 -14.33 -8.18
CA ASN A 102 -16.96 -14.53 -6.77
C ASN A 102 -15.75 -14.61 -5.82
N HIS A 103 -14.65 -13.94 -6.11
CA HIS A 103 -13.58 -13.75 -5.16
C HIS A 103 -13.95 -12.70 -4.12
N LYS A 104 -13.51 -12.88 -2.87
CA LYS A 104 -13.56 -11.84 -1.85
C LYS A 104 -12.34 -10.99 -1.96
N LEU A 105 -12.52 -9.67 -2.00
CA LEU A 105 -11.41 -8.73 -2.13
C LEU A 105 -11.21 -7.98 -0.83
N GLY A 106 -9.94 -7.92 -0.38
CA GLY A 106 -9.51 -7.14 0.77
C GLY A 106 -8.45 -6.12 0.41
N LEU A 107 -8.33 -5.10 1.23
CA LEU A 107 -7.24 -4.14 1.20
C LEU A 107 -6.45 -4.22 2.51
N CYS A 108 -5.10 -4.23 2.44
CA CYS A 108 -4.22 -4.22 3.60
C CYS A 108 -3.05 -3.26 3.35
N THR A 109 -3.11 -2.06 3.92
CA THR A 109 -2.19 -0.97 3.60
C THR A 109 -1.58 -0.29 4.83
N ASN A 110 -0.31 0.13 4.72
CA ASN A 110 0.35 0.99 5.70
C ASN A 110 -0.04 2.48 5.60
N LYS A 111 -0.92 2.83 4.64
CA LYS A 111 -1.53 4.16 4.59
C LYS A 111 -2.41 4.38 5.81
N PRO A 112 -2.36 5.54 6.49
CA PRO A 112 -3.27 5.84 7.60
C PRO A 112 -4.75 5.73 7.20
N GLU A 113 -5.62 5.37 8.15
CA GLU A 113 -7.03 5.05 7.87
C GLU A 113 -7.77 6.18 7.14
N LEU A 114 -7.70 7.42 7.64
CA LEU A 114 -8.44 8.53 7.04
C LEU A 114 -7.98 8.83 5.61
N PRO A 115 -6.68 9.01 5.30
CA PRO A 115 -6.20 9.13 3.92
C PRO A 115 -6.53 7.92 3.03
N ALA A 116 -6.48 6.70 3.56
CA ALA A 116 -6.85 5.50 2.79
C ALA A 116 -8.32 5.54 2.37
N ARG A 117 -9.22 5.81 3.32
CA ARG A 117 -10.67 5.92 3.04
C ARG A 117 -10.98 7.07 2.09
N ALA A 118 -10.29 8.21 2.24
CA ALA A 118 -10.47 9.37 1.37
C ALA A 118 -10.15 9.05 -0.10
N VAL A 119 -8.97 8.45 -0.37
CA VAL A 119 -8.58 8.11 -1.74
C VAL A 119 -9.42 6.96 -2.32
N ILE A 120 -9.78 5.95 -1.53
CA ILE A 120 -10.67 4.85 -1.97
C ILE A 120 -12.02 5.40 -2.42
N ARG A 121 -12.59 6.34 -1.67
CA ARG A 121 -13.85 7.02 -2.01
C ARG A 121 -13.71 7.89 -3.25
N HIS A 122 -12.69 8.74 -3.28
CA HIS A 122 -12.44 9.64 -4.40
C HIS A 122 -12.30 8.88 -5.72
N MET A 123 -11.60 7.76 -5.70
CA MET A 123 -11.38 6.91 -6.87
C MET A 123 -12.52 5.92 -7.17
N GLY A 124 -13.60 5.92 -6.37
CA GLY A 124 -14.76 5.05 -6.59
C GLY A 124 -14.50 3.56 -6.38
N MET A 125 -13.53 3.21 -5.51
CA MET A 125 -13.14 1.82 -5.25
C MET A 125 -13.91 1.15 -4.11
N GLU A 126 -14.73 1.86 -3.36
CA GLU A 126 -15.37 1.36 -2.13
C GLU A 126 -16.13 0.04 -2.33
N SER A 127 -16.83 -0.08 -3.45
CA SER A 127 -17.66 -1.26 -3.74
C SER A 127 -16.88 -2.53 -4.11
N PHE A 128 -15.60 -2.42 -4.39
CA PHE A 128 -14.78 -3.60 -4.73
C PHE A 128 -14.35 -4.37 -3.48
N PHE A 129 -14.11 -3.71 -2.36
CA PHE A 129 -13.50 -4.33 -1.19
C PHE A 129 -14.54 -4.75 -0.14
N ASP A 130 -14.51 -6.03 0.22
CA ASP A 130 -15.32 -6.60 1.30
C ASP A 130 -14.74 -6.23 2.67
N VAL A 131 -13.40 -6.02 2.75
CA VAL A 131 -12.66 -5.59 3.95
C VAL A 131 -11.59 -4.58 3.57
N VAL A 132 -11.46 -3.52 4.36
CA VAL A 132 -10.36 -2.55 4.26
C VAL A 132 -9.65 -2.49 5.61
N MET A 133 -8.36 -2.85 5.62
CA MET A 133 -7.46 -2.75 6.77
C MET A 133 -6.39 -1.70 6.47
N ALA A 134 -6.38 -0.63 7.23
CA ALA A 134 -5.44 0.49 7.11
C ALA A 134 -4.65 0.68 8.40
N ALA A 135 -3.51 1.36 8.33
CA ALA A 135 -2.71 1.66 9.50
C ALA A 135 -3.48 2.53 10.51
N GLY A 136 -3.41 2.15 11.78
CA GLY A 136 -4.13 2.78 12.88
C GLY A 136 -5.41 2.04 13.30
N MET A 137 -5.95 1.15 12.45
CA MET A 137 -7.10 0.31 12.82
C MET A 137 -6.73 -0.77 13.84
N ILE A 138 -5.49 -1.23 13.81
CA ILE A 138 -4.89 -2.07 14.86
C ILE A 138 -3.52 -1.50 15.25
N SER A 139 -2.93 -1.98 16.34
CA SER A 139 -1.64 -1.46 16.85
C SER A 139 -0.43 -1.82 15.99
N SER A 140 -0.54 -2.85 15.15
CA SER A 140 0.54 -3.33 14.27
C SER A 140 0.43 -2.72 12.87
N ARG A 141 1.55 -2.76 12.13
CA ARG A 141 1.63 -2.36 10.71
C ARG A 141 2.56 -3.31 9.96
N LYS A 142 2.41 -3.41 8.64
CA LYS A 142 3.34 -4.18 7.79
C LYS A 142 4.79 -3.71 8.02
N PRO A 143 5.78 -4.60 8.14
CA PRO A 143 5.75 -6.03 7.83
C PRO A 143 5.31 -6.98 8.97
N ASP A 144 4.73 -6.47 10.08
CA ASP A 144 4.07 -7.34 11.04
C ASP A 144 2.85 -7.99 10.36
N PRO A 145 2.69 -9.34 10.45
CA PRO A 145 1.63 -10.05 9.72
C PRO A 145 0.22 -9.79 10.26
N ALA A 146 0.08 -9.18 11.44
CA ALA A 146 -1.21 -9.05 12.13
C ALA A 146 -2.29 -8.36 11.29
N MET A 147 -1.93 -7.29 10.53
CA MET A 147 -2.89 -6.62 9.65
C MET A 147 -3.40 -7.57 8.56
N LEU A 148 -2.50 -8.30 7.90
CA LEU A 148 -2.87 -9.24 6.84
C LEU A 148 -3.70 -10.41 7.40
N LEU A 149 -3.29 -10.99 8.52
CA LEU A 149 -4.02 -12.07 9.18
C LEU A 149 -5.42 -11.62 9.64
N LYS A 150 -5.54 -10.39 10.18
CA LYS A 150 -6.85 -9.83 10.55
C LYS A 150 -7.73 -9.60 9.33
N THR A 151 -7.17 -9.13 8.22
CA THR A 151 -7.91 -8.97 6.95
C THR A 151 -8.44 -10.34 6.46
N ILE A 152 -7.63 -11.39 6.55
CA ILE A 152 -8.03 -12.76 6.20
C ILE A 152 -9.17 -13.26 7.09
N GLU A 153 -9.05 -13.05 8.40
CA GLU A 153 -10.10 -13.41 9.38
C GLU A 153 -11.41 -12.71 9.04
N ASP A 154 -11.38 -11.39 8.80
CA ASP A 154 -12.56 -10.59 8.51
C ASP A 154 -13.21 -10.95 7.17
N LEU A 155 -12.43 -11.47 6.21
CA LEU A 155 -12.95 -12.07 4.96
C LEU A 155 -13.55 -13.48 5.17
N GLY A 156 -13.47 -14.04 6.38
CA GLY A 156 -14.00 -15.36 6.73
C GLY A 156 -12.99 -16.48 6.59
N GLY A 157 -11.70 -16.18 6.54
CA GLY A 157 -10.63 -17.16 6.42
C GLY A 157 -10.55 -17.84 5.05
N GLY A 158 -9.70 -18.88 4.96
CA GLY A 158 -9.56 -19.72 3.76
C GLY A 158 -8.39 -19.33 2.85
N PRO A 159 -8.29 -19.96 1.66
CA PRO A 159 -7.19 -19.75 0.74
C PRO A 159 -7.07 -18.28 0.34
N THR A 160 -5.86 -17.74 0.45
CA THR A 160 -5.58 -16.30 0.25
C THR A 160 -4.37 -16.11 -0.66
N LEU A 161 -4.47 -15.13 -1.55
CA LEU A 161 -3.36 -14.54 -2.30
C LEU A 161 -3.19 -13.08 -1.85
N TYR A 162 -1.98 -12.69 -1.49
CA TYR A 162 -1.63 -11.30 -1.25
C TYR A 162 -1.00 -10.71 -2.51
N VAL A 163 -1.37 -9.48 -2.85
CA VAL A 163 -0.87 -8.73 -4.01
C VAL A 163 -0.25 -7.44 -3.48
N GLY A 164 1.04 -7.23 -3.74
CA GLY A 164 1.79 -6.08 -3.28
C GLY A 164 2.95 -5.78 -4.21
N ASP A 165 3.67 -4.70 -3.99
CA ASP A 165 4.73 -4.23 -4.90
C ASP A 165 6.11 -4.13 -4.24
N SER A 166 6.21 -4.35 -2.93
CA SER A 166 7.41 -4.00 -2.16
C SER A 166 7.97 -5.13 -1.30
N GLU A 167 9.17 -4.90 -0.78
CA GLU A 167 9.83 -5.75 0.22
C GLU A 167 8.98 -5.90 1.48
N VAL A 168 8.25 -4.83 1.85
CA VAL A 168 7.36 -4.82 3.01
C VAL A 168 6.22 -5.81 2.83
N ASP A 169 5.65 -5.89 1.63
CA ASP A 169 4.59 -6.84 1.30
C ASP A 169 5.11 -8.27 1.28
N ALA A 170 6.30 -8.47 0.71
CA ALA A 170 6.94 -9.77 0.66
C ALA A 170 7.22 -10.32 2.07
N GLU A 171 7.76 -9.49 2.95
CA GLU A 171 8.01 -9.87 4.34
C GLU A 171 6.70 -10.11 5.10
N THR A 172 5.67 -9.29 4.88
CA THR A 172 4.33 -9.47 5.47
C THR A 172 3.73 -10.81 5.05
N ALA A 173 3.72 -11.11 3.75
CA ALA A 173 3.21 -12.36 3.20
C ALA A 173 3.96 -13.58 3.74
N SER A 174 5.30 -13.50 3.77
CA SER A 174 6.16 -14.55 4.29
C SER A 174 5.87 -14.85 5.76
N ARG A 175 5.78 -13.82 6.61
CA ARG A 175 5.48 -13.96 8.04
C ARG A 175 4.05 -14.45 8.30
N ALA A 176 3.11 -14.11 7.43
CA ALA A 176 1.74 -14.59 7.51
C ALA A 176 1.55 -16.00 6.93
N GLY A 177 2.55 -16.58 6.27
CA GLY A 177 2.43 -17.86 5.57
C GLY A 177 1.50 -17.80 4.35
N VAL A 178 1.39 -16.63 3.70
CA VAL A 178 0.51 -16.36 2.58
C VAL A 178 1.33 -16.25 1.29
N ARG A 179 0.79 -16.70 0.17
CA ARG A 179 1.42 -16.55 -1.14
C ARG A 179 1.36 -15.11 -1.62
N LEU A 180 2.44 -14.66 -2.26
CA LEU A 180 2.58 -13.31 -2.82
C LEU A 180 2.61 -13.33 -4.35
N ALA A 181 1.76 -12.51 -4.97
CA ALA A 181 1.94 -12.02 -6.33
C ALA A 181 2.53 -10.61 -6.27
N LEU A 182 3.78 -10.48 -6.70
CA LEU A 182 4.53 -9.22 -6.67
C LEU A 182 4.27 -8.42 -7.94
N PHE A 183 3.73 -7.22 -7.80
CA PHE A 183 3.64 -6.23 -8.89
C PHE A 183 4.96 -5.52 -9.06
N SER A 184 5.55 -5.57 -10.27
CA SER A 184 6.92 -5.09 -10.51
C SER A 184 7.03 -3.59 -10.77
N GLU A 185 5.93 -2.90 -11.06
CA GLU A 185 5.95 -1.48 -11.49
C GLU A 185 5.67 -0.48 -10.35
N GLY A 186 5.66 -0.96 -9.08
CA GLY A 186 5.40 -0.14 -7.91
C GLY A 186 6.64 0.52 -7.31
N TYR A 187 6.68 0.64 -5.97
CA TYR A 187 7.67 1.44 -5.23
C TYR A 187 8.79 0.62 -4.58
N ARG A 188 8.99 -0.65 -4.98
CA ARG A 188 10.09 -1.48 -4.46
C ARG A 188 11.44 -0.76 -4.61
N LYS A 189 12.35 -1.05 -3.68
CA LYS A 189 13.71 -0.49 -3.65
C LYS A 189 14.76 -1.52 -4.04
N THR A 190 14.40 -2.80 -3.94
CA THR A 190 15.25 -3.94 -4.24
C THR A 190 14.90 -4.53 -5.62
N PRO A 191 15.86 -5.11 -6.35
CA PRO A 191 15.56 -5.87 -7.56
C PRO A 191 14.56 -6.99 -7.30
N VAL A 192 13.66 -7.27 -8.26
CA VAL A 192 12.66 -8.34 -8.15
C VAL A 192 13.28 -9.68 -7.76
N SER A 193 14.47 -9.99 -8.29
CA SER A 193 15.18 -11.25 -8.00
C SER A 193 15.59 -11.43 -6.54
N GLU A 194 15.61 -10.36 -5.75
CA GLU A 194 15.97 -10.38 -4.32
C GLU A 194 14.74 -10.35 -3.41
N ILE A 195 13.54 -10.13 -3.96
CA ILE A 195 12.29 -10.11 -3.22
C ILE A 195 11.64 -11.50 -3.28
N GLN A 196 11.33 -12.07 -2.14
CA GLN A 196 10.65 -13.36 -2.08
C GLN A 196 9.20 -13.24 -2.56
N HIS A 197 8.83 -13.97 -3.60
CA HIS A 197 7.48 -14.01 -4.16
C HIS A 197 7.17 -15.39 -4.75
N ASP A 198 5.87 -15.68 -4.96
CA ASP A 198 5.42 -16.89 -5.64
C ASP A 198 5.19 -16.61 -7.13
N TRP A 199 4.72 -15.41 -7.47
CA TRP A 199 4.53 -14.91 -8.84
C TRP A 199 4.98 -13.46 -8.93
N VAL A 200 5.41 -13.05 -10.11
CA VAL A 200 5.68 -11.65 -10.47
C VAL A 200 4.89 -11.28 -11.71
N PHE A 201 4.40 -10.05 -11.76
CA PHE A 201 3.68 -9.52 -12.91
C PHE A 201 3.87 -8.00 -13.03
N SER A 202 3.79 -7.49 -14.26
CA SER A 202 3.90 -6.05 -14.60
C SER A 202 2.59 -5.48 -15.13
N GLU A 203 1.62 -6.33 -15.49
CA GLU A 203 0.34 -5.93 -16.07
C GLU A 203 -0.81 -6.55 -15.28
N PHE A 204 -1.74 -5.75 -14.80
CA PHE A 204 -2.88 -6.23 -13.99
C PHE A 204 -3.78 -7.21 -14.77
N SER A 205 -3.86 -7.08 -16.10
CA SER A 205 -4.58 -8.01 -16.97
C SER A 205 -4.11 -9.46 -16.83
N SER A 206 -2.90 -9.72 -16.34
CA SER A 206 -2.36 -11.06 -16.11
C SER A 206 -2.75 -11.65 -14.74
N LEU A 207 -3.20 -10.86 -13.79
CA LEU A 207 -3.49 -11.30 -12.41
C LEU A 207 -4.58 -12.37 -12.32
N PRO A 208 -5.69 -12.35 -13.11
CA PRO A 208 -6.68 -13.42 -13.06
C PRO A 208 -6.09 -14.81 -13.37
N ALA A 209 -5.12 -14.90 -14.30
CA ALA A 209 -4.44 -16.16 -14.59
C ALA A 209 -3.53 -16.62 -13.43
N ILE A 210 -2.91 -15.69 -12.70
CA ILE A 210 -2.14 -15.99 -11.48
C ILE A 210 -3.08 -16.51 -10.39
N VAL A 211 -4.23 -15.86 -10.18
CA VAL A 211 -5.26 -16.28 -9.21
C VAL A 211 -5.74 -17.71 -9.51
N ALA A 212 -6.02 -18.03 -10.78
CA ALA A 212 -6.41 -19.38 -11.19
C ALA A 212 -5.33 -20.42 -10.86
N LYS A 213 -4.02 -20.08 -11.08
CA LYS A 213 -2.91 -20.97 -10.68
C LYS A 213 -2.81 -21.11 -9.16
N ALA A 214 -3.00 -20.03 -8.41
CA ALA A 214 -2.94 -20.06 -6.94
C ALA A 214 -4.02 -20.97 -6.34
N MET A 215 -5.22 -21.00 -6.95
CA MET A 215 -6.30 -21.90 -6.53
C MET A 215 -5.95 -23.39 -6.71
N LEU A 216 -5.16 -23.75 -7.72
CA LEU A 216 -4.76 -25.12 -7.98
C LEU A 216 -3.70 -25.66 -7.03
N ILE A 217 -2.86 -24.78 -6.47
CA ILE A 217 -1.71 -25.19 -5.62
C ILE A 217 -2.10 -25.27 -4.14
N GLY A 218 -3.23 -24.70 -3.75
CA GLY A 218 -3.67 -24.62 -2.34
C GLY A 218 -2.90 -23.58 -1.49
N PRO A 219 -3.20 -23.49 -0.20
CA PRO A 219 -2.49 -22.58 0.72
C PRO A 219 -1.01 -22.98 0.86
N ARG A 220 -0.18 -22.03 1.32
CA ARG A 220 1.22 -22.27 1.69
C ARG A 220 1.32 -23.17 2.89
#